data_313651cd1ef44ea6ce558f7632d468fd
#
_entry.id   313651cd1ef44ea6ce558f7632d468fd
#
_cell.length_a   1.000
_cell.length_b   1.000
_cell.length_c   1.000
_cell.angle_alpha   90.00
_cell.angle_beta   90.00
_cell.angle_gamma   90.00
#
_symmetry.space_group_name_H-M   'P 1'
#
loop_
_entity.id
_entity.type
_entity.pdbx_description
1 polymer ?
#
loop_
_entity_poly.entity_id
_entity_poly.type
_entity_poly.pdbx_seq_one_letter_code
_entity_poly.pdbx_strand_id
1 'polypeptide(L)'
;MEEGDKLELFGEIFMVLGLPGHTLGHIGYVGDGKLFCGDVLFSAGCGRIFEGTPEQMFESLSKIMKLPGETEVFCAHEYTASNVAFALAVEPDNEHLRQYRDDVNRLRGLNIPTIPTT
;
A
#
# COMPACT_ATOMS: atom_id res chain seq x y z
N MET A 1 -3.91 -11.00 -16.95
CA MET A 1 -3.67 -9.56 -17.11
C MET A 1 -2.23 -9.24 -16.77
N GLU A 2 -1.65 -8.30 -17.47
CA GLU A 2 -0.27 -7.87 -17.27
C GLU A 2 -0.15 -6.36 -17.40
N GLU A 3 1.00 -5.82 -17.05
CA GLU A 3 1.24 -4.38 -17.05
C GLU A 3 0.87 -3.75 -18.38
N GLY A 4 0.20 -2.61 -18.31
CA GLY A 4 -0.30 -1.89 -19.47
C GLY A 4 -1.69 -2.28 -19.93
N ASP A 5 -2.22 -3.40 -19.44
CA ASP A 5 -3.60 -3.77 -19.72
C ASP A 5 -4.57 -2.79 -19.06
N LYS A 6 -5.78 -2.71 -19.60
CA LYS A 6 -6.85 -1.86 -19.08
C LYS A 6 -8.04 -2.72 -18.68
N LEU A 7 -8.66 -2.35 -17.56
CA LEU A 7 -9.87 -2.99 -17.05
C LEU A 7 -10.93 -1.91 -16.85
N GLU A 8 -12.12 -2.10 -17.40
CA GLU A 8 -13.25 -1.19 -17.18
C GLU A 8 -14.19 -1.78 -16.13
N LEU A 9 -14.42 -1.02 -15.06
CA LEU A 9 -15.33 -1.39 -13.96
C LEU A 9 -16.19 -0.19 -13.62
N PHE A 10 -17.51 -0.38 -13.62
CA PHE A 10 -18.48 0.66 -13.21
C PHE A 10 -18.30 1.99 -13.96
N GLY A 11 -17.96 1.92 -15.25
CA GLY A 11 -17.72 3.10 -16.07
C GLY A 11 -16.36 3.76 -15.90
N GLU A 12 -15.48 3.23 -15.05
CA GLU A 12 -14.14 3.75 -14.82
C GLU A 12 -13.09 2.81 -15.43
N ILE A 13 -12.01 3.39 -15.95
CA ILE A 13 -10.91 2.63 -16.53
C ILE A 13 -9.79 2.51 -15.50
N PHE A 14 -9.39 1.26 -15.25
CA PHE A 14 -8.24 0.95 -14.40
C PHE A 14 -7.10 0.41 -15.23
N MET A 15 -5.89 0.89 -14.96
CA MET A 15 -4.67 0.36 -15.58
C MET A 15 -4.04 -0.69 -14.69
N VAL A 16 -3.51 -1.73 -15.31
CA VAL A 16 -2.81 -2.80 -14.61
C VAL A 16 -1.33 -2.42 -14.47
N LEU A 17 -0.81 -2.52 -13.25
CA LEU A 17 0.60 -2.38 -12.95
C LEU A 17 1.18 -3.74 -12.57
N GLY A 18 2.32 -4.10 -13.14
CA GLY A 18 3.10 -5.23 -12.66
C GLY A 18 3.85 -4.83 -11.39
N LEU A 19 3.62 -5.56 -10.30
CA LEU A 19 4.18 -5.26 -8.98
C LEU A 19 4.84 -6.50 -8.38
N PRO A 20 5.88 -7.07 -9.04
CA PRO A 20 6.56 -8.25 -8.51
C PRO A 20 7.31 -7.94 -7.20
N GLY A 21 7.42 -8.95 -6.36
CA GLY A 21 8.14 -8.86 -5.08
C GLY A 21 7.55 -9.82 -4.06
N HIS A 22 6.33 -9.58 -3.60
CA HIS A 22 5.61 -10.51 -2.73
C HIS A 22 5.38 -11.83 -3.48
N THR A 23 4.85 -11.74 -4.72
CA THR A 23 4.87 -12.84 -5.69
C THR A 23 5.40 -12.30 -7.02
N LEU A 24 5.87 -13.20 -7.90
CA LEU A 24 6.42 -12.79 -9.20
C LEU A 24 5.32 -12.27 -10.14
N GLY A 25 4.13 -12.85 -10.07
CA GLY A 25 3.00 -12.48 -10.91
C GLY A 25 2.08 -11.42 -10.30
N HIS A 26 2.48 -10.79 -9.21
CA HIS A 26 1.60 -9.83 -8.52
C HIS A 26 1.33 -8.60 -9.38
N ILE A 27 0.07 -8.19 -9.43
CA ILE A 27 -0.38 -7.00 -10.16
C ILE A 27 -1.22 -6.11 -9.25
N GLY A 28 -1.33 -4.84 -9.63
CA GLY A 28 -2.22 -3.89 -8.99
C GLY A 28 -3.06 -3.17 -10.03
N TYR A 29 -4.09 -2.48 -9.58
CA TYR A 29 -5.00 -1.72 -10.44
C TYR A 29 -5.02 -0.26 -10.01
N VAL A 30 -4.84 0.64 -10.97
CA VAL A 30 -4.85 2.10 -10.73
C VAL A 30 -5.94 2.74 -11.58
N GLY A 31 -6.80 3.51 -10.95
CA GLY A 31 -7.82 4.29 -11.65
C GLY A 31 -8.66 5.09 -10.67
N ASP A 32 -9.26 6.17 -11.14
CA ASP A 32 -10.16 7.01 -10.34
C ASP A 32 -9.54 7.48 -9.01
N GLY A 33 -8.24 7.83 -9.03
CA GLY A 33 -7.52 8.28 -7.83
C GLY A 33 -7.28 7.20 -6.78
N LYS A 34 -7.40 5.92 -7.17
CA LYS A 34 -7.29 4.77 -6.26
C LYS A 34 -6.28 3.77 -6.78
N LEU A 35 -5.61 3.11 -5.84
CA LEU A 35 -4.69 1.99 -6.11
C LEU A 35 -5.15 0.78 -5.30
N PHE A 36 -5.34 -0.33 -5.99
CA PHE A 36 -5.60 -1.63 -5.37
C PHE A 36 -4.36 -2.49 -5.55
N CYS A 37 -3.57 -2.65 -4.51
CA CYS A 37 -2.21 -3.23 -4.62
C CYS A 37 -2.03 -4.58 -3.91
N GLY A 38 -3.08 -5.14 -3.30
CA GLY A 38 -2.95 -6.40 -2.58
C GLY A 38 -1.92 -6.34 -1.46
N ASP A 39 -0.96 -7.26 -1.48
CA ASP A 39 0.07 -7.40 -0.44
C ASP A 39 1.41 -6.75 -0.80
N VAL A 40 1.44 -5.81 -1.73
CA VAL A 40 2.68 -5.11 -2.09
C VAL A 40 2.96 -3.95 -1.13
N LEU A 41 1.97 -3.10 -0.90
CA LEU A 41 2.11 -1.93 -0.04
C LEU A 41 1.02 -1.94 1.01
N PHE A 42 1.41 -1.65 2.24
CA PHE A 42 0.50 -1.42 3.37
C PHE A 42 0.71 -0.01 3.92
N SER A 43 -0.19 0.45 4.77
CA SER A 43 0.04 1.69 5.49
C SER A 43 1.24 1.51 6.41
N ALA A 44 2.26 2.34 6.21
CA ALA A 44 3.54 2.32 6.93
C ALA A 44 4.35 1.01 6.75
N GLY A 45 4.13 0.26 5.66
CA GLY A 45 4.89 -0.95 5.42
C GLY A 45 4.68 -1.54 4.03
N CYS A 46 5.29 -2.68 3.80
CA CYS A 46 5.14 -3.42 2.55
C CYS A 46 5.09 -4.92 2.81
N GLY A 47 4.70 -5.68 1.78
CA GLY A 47 4.60 -7.13 1.88
C GLY A 47 5.96 -7.81 1.95
N ARG A 48 5.95 -9.06 2.42
CA ARG A 48 7.16 -9.90 2.42
C ARG A 48 7.53 -10.27 0.99
N ILE A 49 8.83 -10.48 0.78
CA ILE A 49 9.36 -10.96 -0.48
C ILE A 49 9.42 -12.48 -0.41
N PHE A 50 8.43 -13.16 -0.98
CA PHE A 50 8.38 -14.63 -1.00
C PHE A 50 9.03 -15.22 -2.25
N GLU A 51 8.74 -14.66 -3.42
CA GLU A 51 9.18 -15.20 -4.71
C GLU A 51 10.13 -14.27 -5.45
N GLY A 52 10.00 -12.96 -5.24
CA GLY A 52 10.80 -11.97 -5.92
C GLY A 52 12.12 -11.65 -5.22
N THR A 53 12.73 -10.56 -5.64
CA THR A 53 13.97 -10.03 -5.06
C THR A 53 13.72 -8.67 -4.42
N PRO A 54 14.61 -8.20 -3.50
CA PRO A 54 14.52 -6.84 -2.96
C PRO A 54 14.48 -5.77 -4.06
N GLU A 55 15.25 -5.96 -5.13
CA GLU A 55 15.29 -5.05 -6.28
C GLU A 55 13.94 -4.97 -6.97
N GLN A 56 13.27 -6.11 -7.18
CA GLN A 56 11.94 -6.15 -7.78
C GLN A 56 10.90 -5.45 -6.91
N MET A 57 10.92 -5.68 -5.60
CA MET A 57 10.03 -5.00 -4.68
C MET A 57 10.29 -3.49 -4.69
N PHE A 58 11.55 -3.07 -4.70
CA PHE A 58 11.91 -1.66 -4.78
C PHE A 58 11.40 -1.01 -6.07
N GLU A 59 11.52 -1.69 -7.21
CA GLU A 59 10.98 -1.19 -8.47
C GLU A 59 9.46 -1.07 -8.43
N SER A 60 8.77 -2.04 -7.84
CA SER A 60 7.33 -2.03 -7.68
C SER A 60 6.88 -0.86 -6.82
N LEU A 61 7.52 -0.65 -5.67
CA LEU A 61 7.24 0.50 -4.80
C LEU A 61 7.56 1.82 -5.49
N SER A 62 8.62 1.86 -6.31
CA SER A 62 8.97 3.06 -7.09
C SER A 62 7.92 3.42 -8.12
N LYS A 63 7.27 2.43 -8.74
CA LYS A 63 6.12 2.67 -9.63
C LYS A 63 4.97 3.33 -8.88
N ILE A 64 4.68 2.85 -7.67
CA ILE A 64 3.62 3.41 -6.83
C ILE A 64 3.95 4.84 -6.41
N MET A 65 5.21 5.12 -6.08
CA MET A 65 5.65 6.46 -5.68
C MET A 65 5.47 7.52 -6.77
N LYS A 66 5.36 7.11 -8.02
CA LYS A 66 5.11 8.04 -9.15
C LYS A 66 3.65 8.46 -9.26
N LEU A 67 2.75 7.81 -8.55
CA LEU A 67 1.34 8.19 -8.53
C LEU A 67 1.14 9.49 -7.73
N PRO A 68 0.06 10.26 -8.00
CA PRO A 68 -0.25 11.44 -7.20
C PRO A 68 -0.30 11.12 -5.70
N GLY A 69 0.19 12.05 -4.87
CA GLY A 69 0.25 11.85 -3.42
C GLY A 69 -1.10 11.67 -2.75
N GLU A 70 -2.17 12.20 -3.34
CA GLU A 70 -3.54 12.04 -2.86
C GLU A 70 -4.19 10.71 -3.28
N THR A 71 -3.48 9.85 -4.01
CA THR A 71 -4.00 8.53 -4.40
C THR A 71 -4.35 7.72 -3.16
N GLU A 72 -5.57 7.22 -3.09
CA GLU A 72 -6.02 6.36 -2.01
C GLU A 72 -5.56 4.92 -2.25
N VAL A 73 -4.88 4.33 -1.28
CA VAL A 73 -4.31 2.99 -1.38
C VAL A 73 -5.19 2.00 -0.63
N PHE A 74 -5.71 1.03 -1.36
CA PHE A 74 -6.48 -0.10 -0.83
C PHE A 74 -5.60 -1.35 -0.87
N CYS A 75 -5.03 -1.70 0.26
CA CYS A 75 -4.22 -2.91 0.41
C CYS A 75 -5.06 -4.08 0.93
N ALA A 76 -4.48 -5.28 0.91
CA ALA A 76 -5.22 -6.50 1.23
C ALA A 76 -5.45 -6.72 2.73
N HIS A 77 -4.63 -6.12 3.60
CA HIS A 77 -4.66 -6.39 5.03
C HIS A 77 -4.56 -5.12 5.89
N GLU A 78 -5.16 -5.19 7.06
CA GLU A 78 -5.12 -4.12 8.06
C GLU A 78 -3.93 -4.34 9.01
N TYR A 79 -2.73 -4.06 8.53
CA TYR A 79 -1.49 -4.21 9.31
C TYR A 79 -0.97 -2.89 9.88
N THR A 80 -1.72 -1.81 9.75
CA THR A 80 -1.27 -0.45 10.03
C THR A 80 -0.74 -0.28 11.45
N ALA A 81 -1.47 -0.73 12.46
CA ALA A 81 -1.05 -0.55 13.86
C ALA A 81 0.29 -1.23 14.14
N SER A 82 0.48 -2.45 13.64
CA SER A 82 1.73 -3.20 13.78
C SER A 82 2.87 -2.54 13.03
N ASN A 83 2.62 -2.07 11.80
CA ASN A 83 3.63 -1.39 10.99
C ASN A 83 4.06 -0.07 11.61
N VAL A 84 3.13 0.70 12.14
CA VAL A 84 3.44 1.98 12.81
C VAL A 84 4.24 1.74 14.09
N ALA A 85 3.91 0.69 14.86
CA ALA A 85 4.68 0.32 16.04
C ALA A 85 6.14 0.01 15.69
N PHE A 86 6.37 -0.72 14.60
CA PHE A 86 7.72 -0.98 14.10
C PHE A 86 8.43 0.30 13.66
N ALA A 87 7.75 1.15 12.90
CA ALA A 87 8.31 2.41 12.41
C ALA A 87 8.74 3.31 13.58
N LEU A 88 7.95 3.36 14.65
CA LEU A 88 8.29 4.13 15.86
C LEU A 88 9.44 3.52 16.65
N ALA A 89 9.62 2.21 16.60
CA ALA A 89 10.79 1.57 17.21
C ALA A 89 12.09 2.00 16.51
N VAL A 90 12.03 2.27 15.21
CA VAL A 90 13.16 2.75 14.41
C VAL A 90 13.35 4.26 14.54
N GLU A 91 12.26 5.02 14.56
CA GLU A 91 12.27 6.48 14.64
C GLU A 91 11.40 6.98 15.80
N PRO A 92 11.82 6.77 17.06
CA PRO A 92 10.97 7.09 18.22
C PRO A 92 10.67 8.58 18.40
N ASP A 93 11.47 9.46 17.82
CA ASP A 93 11.32 10.93 17.93
C ASP A 93 10.55 11.54 16.75
N ASN A 94 10.01 10.72 15.85
CA ASN A 94 9.25 11.22 14.71
C ASN A 94 7.83 11.60 15.15
N GLU A 95 7.57 12.91 15.26
CA GLU A 95 6.29 13.45 15.74
C GLU A 95 5.12 13.07 14.80
N HIS A 96 5.36 13.05 13.50
CA HIS A 96 4.31 12.67 12.55
C HIS A 96 3.89 11.21 12.74
N LEU A 97 4.85 10.32 13.01
CA LEU A 97 4.56 8.91 13.32
C LEU A 97 3.81 8.77 14.65
N ARG A 98 4.17 9.55 15.66
CA ARG A 98 3.47 9.53 16.96
C ARG A 98 2.01 9.95 16.79
N GLN A 99 1.76 11.02 16.06
CA GLN A 99 0.41 11.49 15.79
C GLN A 99 -0.38 10.45 14.99
N TYR A 100 0.24 9.85 13.98
CA TYR A 100 -0.39 8.81 13.19
C TYR A 100 -0.70 7.58 14.04
N ARG A 101 0.20 7.17 14.93
CA ARG A 101 -0.06 6.09 15.88
C ARG A 101 -1.31 6.36 16.72
N ASP A 102 -1.45 7.57 17.24
CA ASP A 102 -2.58 7.94 18.07
C ASP A 102 -3.89 7.86 17.26
N ASP A 103 -3.88 8.36 16.03
CA ASP A 103 -5.04 8.26 15.12
C ASP A 103 -5.40 6.81 14.80
N VAL A 104 -4.40 5.99 14.49
CA VAL A 104 -4.59 4.56 14.19
C VAL A 104 -5.16 3.83 15.41
N ASN A 105 -4.60 4.05 16.58
CA ASN A 105 -5.08 3.40 17.81
C ASN A 105 -6.52 3.79 18.12
N ARG A 106 -6.87 5.06 17.91
CA ARG A 106 -8.24 5.54 18.10
C ARG A 106 -9.22 4.85 17.13
N LEU A 107 -8.86 4.81 15.85
CA LEU A 107 -9.68 4.16 14.83
C LEU A 107 -9.85 2.66 15.11
N ARG A 108 -8.75 1.97 15.41
CA ARG A 108 -8.81 0.53 15.68
C ARG A 108 -9.55 0.21 16.97
N GLY A 109 -9.47 1.07 17.97
CA GLY A 109 -10.26 0.94 19.21
C GLY A 109 -11.76 1.08 18.97
N LEU A 110 -12.16 1.77 17.90
CA LEU A 110 -13.55 1.92 17.47
C LEU A 110 -13.96 0.91 16.40
N ASN A 111 -13.09 -0.06 16.06
CA ASN A 111 -13.28 -1.00 14.97
C ASN A 111 -13.46 -0.32 13.60
N ILE A 112 -12.84 0.83 13.41
CA ILE A 112 -12.84 1.56 12.13
C ILE A 112 -11.55 1.22 11.39
N PRO A 113 -11.62 0.81 10.10
CA PRO A 113 -10.42 0.56 9.30
C PRO A 113 -9.58 1.81 9.10
N THR A 114 -8.26 1.62 9.01
CA THR A 114 -7.33 2.70 8.64
C THR A 114 -7.12 2.78 7.12
N ILE A 115 -7.69 1.86 6.38
CA ILE A 115 -7.62 1.77 4.92
C ILE A 115 -8.90 2.36 4.34
N PRO A 116 -8.84 3.17 3.27
CA PRO A 116 -7.63 3.47 2.48
C PRO A 116 -6.68 4.44 3.17
N THR A 117 -5.41 4.36 2.76
CA THR A 117 -4.36 5.30 3.14
C THR A 117 -3.86 6.07 1.91
N THR A 118 -3.08 7.12 2.11
CA THR A 118 -2.47 7.90 1.01
C THR A 118 -0.96 7.89 1.07
#